data_0afcae65b36816dd1269862ca227d740
#
_entry.id   0afcae65b36816dd1269862ca227d740
#
_cell.length_a   1.000
_cell.length_b   1.000
_cell.length_c   1.000
_cell.angle_alpha   90.00
_cell.angle_beta   90.00
_cell.angle_gamma   90.00
#
_symmetry.space_group_name_H-M   'P 1'
#
loop_
_entity.id
_entity.type
_entity.pdbx_description
1 polymer ?
#
loop_
_entity_poly.entity_id
_entity_poly.type
_entity_poly.pdbx_seq_one_letter_code
_entity_poly.pdbx_strand_id
1 'polypeptide(L)'
;MKGHAMSVWNEKVHAVCGRFETRYDHCQSLFIGELRRSLLGKTQVAHIRSNANAIARSGSEAGRDADPHCFLVLQQHGEMSIELGDRVLDLREGDLALLDSAQGMKMIPRGLFSHVSIHLPGERVKHLEPSQFGKLSTTGACGQLLGTIVRQVAAGELEQWARPEDGDGLQTALVGLLQSVVEYPSRDGSPGLHLHEVQSLIQQRLDSPRLSPVALAEELGISSRQLYRLFESRGDSVCRYILRERLLKAALDLRNPAYSHRSITEIGSRWGFADSAHFSKTFKKQWGVTPRTYRAQGN
;
A
#
# COMPACT_ATOMS: atom_id res chain seq x y z
N MET A 1 11.06 30.68 13.53
CA MET A 1 9.90 29.95 14.06
C MET A 1 9.67 28.55 13.40
N LYS A 2 9.95 28.34 12.10
CA LYS A 2 9.67 27.06 11.40
C LYS A 2 10.59 25.89 11.82
N GLY A 3 11.87 26.13 12.09
CA GLY A 3 12.79 25.11 12.60
C GLY A 3 12.42 24.55 13.98
N HIS A 4 11.78 25.35 14.82
CA HIS A 4 11.34 24.95 16.15
C HIS A 4 10.19 23.91 16.12
N ALA A 5 9.25 24.03 15.17
CA ALA A 5 8.15 23.06 15.05
C ALA A 5 8.65 21.66 14.65
N MET A 6 9.63 21.56 13.76
CA MET A 6 10.25 20.30 13.38
C MET A 6 11.10 19.67 14.49
N SER A 7 11.82 20.50 15.26
CA SER A 7 12.58 20.02 16.41
C SER A 7 11.65 19.42 17.45
N VAL A 8 10.57 20.12 17.82
CA VAL A 8 9.57 19.62 18.78
C VAL A 8 8.88 18.36 18.28
N TRP A 9 8.62 18.29 16.97
CA TRP A 9 8.06 17.08 16.36
C TRP A 9 9.02 15.90 16.46
N ASN A 10 10.27 16.06 16.05
CA ASN A 10 11.28 15.01 16.11
C ASN A 10 11.52 14.55 17.55
N GLU A 11 11.56 15.46 18.54
CA GLU A 11 11.65 15.11 19.95
C GLU A 11 10.49 14.24 20.43
N LYS A 12 9.25 14.55 20.02
CA LYS A 12 8.07 13.73 20.31
C LYS A 12 8.16 12.35 19.68
N VAL A 13 8.58 12.28 18.41
CA VAL A 13 8.76 11.01 17.70
C VAL A 13 9.85 10.17 18.38
N HIS A 14 10.97 10.78 18.73
CA HIS A 14 12.06 10.10 19.46
C HIS A 14 11.58 9.50 20.79
N ALA A 15 10.79 10.25 21.55
CA ALA A 15 10.29 9.80 22.85
C ALA A 15 9.33 8.60 22.79
N VAL A 16 8.67 8.39 21.64
CA VAL A 16 7.63 7.36 21.46
C VAL A 16 8.08 6.23 20.54
N CYS A 17 8.71 6.54 19.42
CA CYS A 17 9.03 5.58 18.36
C CYS A 17 10.54 5.29 18.22
N GLY A 18 11.39 6.00 19.01
CA GLY A 18 12.83 5.94 18.83
C GLY A 18 13.35 6.96 17.81
N ARG A 19 14.63 6.87 17.46
CA ARG A 19 15.33 7.87 16.65
C ARG A 19 14.95 7.80 15.18
N PHE A 20 13.88 8.50 14.83
CA PHE A 20 13.48 8.77 13.45
C PHE A 20 13.70 10.25 13.15
N GLU A 21 14.28 10.55 12.00
CA GLU A 21 14.39 11.89 11.45
C GLU A 21 13.27 12.14 10.45
N THR A 22 12.48 13.18 10.69
CA THR A 22 11.42 13.61 9.78
C THR A 22 11.92 14.74 8.91
N ARG A 23 11.71 14.63 7.60
CA ARG A 23 12.00 15.70 6.61
C ARG A 23 10.69 16.21 6.03
N TYR A 24 10.62 17.52 5.90
CA TYR A 24 9.48 18.22 5.35
C TYR A 24 9.94 19.33 4.41
N ASP A 25 9.40 19.36 3.20
CA ASP A 25 9.68 20.42 2.23
C ASP A 25 8.72 21.60 2.44
N HIS A 26 9.27 22.72 2.86
CA HIS A 26 8.54 23.93 3.24
C HIS A 26 7.91 24.70 2.08
N CYS A 27 8.09 24.28 0.84
CA CYS A 27 7.69 25.04 -0.34
C CYS A 27 6.19 25.00 -0.65
N GLN A 28 5.42 24.08 -0.07
CA GLN A 28 4.06 23.80 -0.56
C GLN A 28 2.91 23.92 0.45
N SER A 29 3.13 23.75 1.76
CA SER A 29 2.04 23.74 2.74
C SER A 29 2.52 23.97 4.17
N LEU A 30 1.58 24.06 5.12
CA LEU A 30 1.89 24.02 6.55
C LEU A 30 2.22 22.58 6.98
N PHE A 31 3.26 22.40 7.80
CA PHE A 31 3.57 21.11 8.40
C PHE A 31 2.45 20.65 9.33
N ILE A 32 1.97 19.44 9.11
CA ILE A 32 1.01 18.75 9.98
C ILE A 32 1.77 17.60 10.65
N GLY A 33 1.83 17.58 11.96
CA GLY A 33 2.43 16.52 12.75
C GLY A 33 1.63 16.31 14.02
N GLU A 34 0.86 15.22 14.07
CA GLU A 34 0.08 14.79 15.21
C GLU A 34 0.57 13.43 15.66
N LEU A 35 0.92 13.31 16.94
CA LEU A 35 1.34 12.07 17.55
C LEU A 35 0.61 11.93 18.89
N ARG A 36 -0.19 10.87 19.00
CA ARG A 36 -0.86 10.46 20.24
C ARG A 36 -0.29 9.11 20.67
N ARG A 37 0.12 9.02 21.92
CA ARG A 37 0.52 7.77 22.54
C ARG A 37 -0.62 7.26 23.40
N SER A 38 -0.93 5.97 23.30
CA SER A 38 -1.80 5.26 24.22
C SER A 38 -1.13 3.98 24.73
N LEU A 39 -1.65 3.43 25.80
CA LEU A 39 -1.18 2.19 26.41
C LEU A 39 -2.34 1.21 26.48
N LEU A 40 -2.15 0.03 25.96
CA LEU A 40 -3.07 -1.08 26.10
C LEU A 40 -2.42 -2.12 27.04
N GLY A 41 -2.70 -2.00 28.32
CA GLY A 41 -1.90 -2.63 29.37
C GLY A 41 -0.47 -2.09 29.34
N LYS A 42 0.51 -2.99 29.09
CA LYS A 42 1.92 -2.60 28.91
C LYS A 42 2.30 -2.32 27.45
N THR A 43 1.39 -2.57 26.51
CA THR A 43 1.67 -2.43 25.09
C THR A 43 1.52 -0.97 24.67
N GLN A 44 2.61 -0.39 24.17
CA GLN A 44 2.59 0.97 23.66
C GLN A 44 2.01 1.01 22.27
N VAL A 45 1.12 1.97 22.03
CA VAL A 45 0.50 2.24 20.73
C VAL A 45 0.74 3.71 20.38
N ALA A 46 1.28 3.94 19.19
CA ALA A 46 1.50 5.28 18.65
C ALA A 46 0.56 5.52 17.48
N HIS A 47 -0.23 6.59 17.57
CA HIS A 47 -1.07 7.09 16.47
C HIS A 47 -0.36 8.27 15.84
N ILE A 48 -0.02 8.16 14.57
CA ILE A 48 0.79 9.14 13.85
C ILE A 48 -0.01 9.65 12.66
N ARG A 49 -0.11 10.96 12.52
CA ARG A 49 -0.67 11.65 11.36
C ARG A 49 0.26 12.76 10.94
N SER A 50 0.69 12.75 9.69
CA SER A 50 1.65 13.75 9.20
C SER A 50 1.57 13.93 7.68
N ASN A 51 2.06 15.08 7.21
CA ASN A 51 2.31 15.35 5.80
C ASN A 51 3.82 15.47 5.51
N ALA A 52 4.66 14.79 6.27
CA ALA A 52 6.09 14.73 6.04
C ALA A 52 6.41 14.17 4.64
N ASN A 53 7.52 14.62 4.04
CA ASN A 53 7.99 14.10 2.75
C ASN A 53 8.83 12.84 2.89
N ALA A 54 9.53 12.69 4.03
CA ALA A 54 10.29 11.50 4.36
C ALA A 54 10.48 11.36 5.86
N ILE A 55 10.53 10.12 6.33
CA ILE A 55 10.85 9.76 7.71
C ILE A 55 11.91 8.68 7.62
N ALA A 56 13.09 8.92 8.19
CA ALA A 56 14.21 8.01 8.06
C ALA A 56 14.75 7.58 9.43
N ARG A 57 15.22 6.35 9.51
CA ARG A 57 16.00 5.80 10.63
C ARG A 57 17.25 5.16 10.07
N SER A 58 18.43 5.62 10.48
CA SER A 58 19.68 5.02 10.06
C SER A 58 19.97 3.73 10.82
N GLY A 59 20.66 2.76 10.19
CA GLY A 59 21.05 1.52 10.86
C GLY A 59 22.03 1.75 12.05
N SER A 60 22.83 2.82 12.00
CA SER A 60 23.72 3.21 13.10
C SER A 60 22.98 3.77 14.34
N GLU A 61 21.82 4.37 14.14
CA GLU A 61 20.94 4.85 15.22
C GLU A 61 20.08 3.73 15.77
N ALA A 62 19.64 2.80 14.93
CA ALA A 62 18.93 1.60 15.35
C ALA A 62 19.72 0.78 16.36
N GLY A 63 21.04 0.65 16.21
CA GLY A 63 21.91 -0.06 17.16
C GLY A 63 22.22 0.69 18.47
N ARG A 64 21.85 1.98 18.57
CA ARG A 64 22.05 2.82 19.78
C ARG A 64 20.82 2.92 20.66
N ASP A 65 19.65 2.61 20.16
CA ASP A 65 18.44 2.57 20.96
C ASP A 65 18.49 1.33 21.86
N ALA A 66 18.40 1.57 23.17
CA ALA A 66 18.54 0.52 24.20
C ALA A 66 17.37 -0.47 24.21
N ASP A 67 16.34 -0.26 23.41
CA ASP A 67 15.12 -1.07 23.39
C ASP A 67 14.70 -1.42 21.95
N PRO A 68 15.15 -2.60 21.47
CA PRO A 68 14.78 -3.09 20.15
C PRO A 68 13.31 -3.51 20.15
N HIS A 69 12.45 -2.64 19.64
CA HIS A 69 11.06 -2.97 19.37
C HIS A 69 10.86 -3.41 17.94
N CYS A 70 9.84 -4.21 17.69
CA CYS A 70 9.26 -4.38 16.38
C CYS A 70 7.97 -3.60 16.31
N PHE A 71 7.73 -2.98 15.16
CA PHE A 71 6.54 -2.18 14.93
C PHE A 71 5.54 -2.95 14.08
N LEU A 72 4.39 -3.29 14.66
CA LEU A 72 3.25 -3.77 13.90
C LEU A 72 2.43 -2.55 13.48
N VAL A 73 2.51 -2.21 12.19
CA VAL A 73 1.96 -0.98 11.63
C VAL A 73 0.69 -1.27 10.85
N LEU A 74 -0.38 -0.49 11.11
CA LEU A 74 -1.57 -0.40 10.29
C LEU A 74 -1.58 0.95 9.57
N GLN A 75 -1.55 0.96 8.24
CA GLN A 75 -1.77 2.16 7.44
C GLN A 75 -3.27 2.50 7.45
N GLN A 76 -3.66 3.58 8.13
CA GLN A 76 -5.07 3.98 8.27
C GLN A 76 -5.55 4.84 7.09
N HIS A 77 -4.72 5.83 6.67
CA HIS A 77 -5.02 6.72 5.55
C HIS A 77 -3.76 7.07 4.77
N GLY A 78 -3.97 7.33 3.46
CA GLY A 78 -2.90 7.68 2.54
C GLY A 78 -2.05 6.48 2.14
N GLU A 79 -1.03 6.75 1.34
CA GLU A 79 -0.09 5.76 0.83
C GLU A 79 1.32 6.04 1.34
N MET A 80 2.11 4.99 1.54
CA MET A 80 3.48 5.12 2.02
C MET A 80 4.35 4.05 1.37
N SER A 81 5.49 4.46 0.80
CA SER A 81 6.54 3.53 0.39
C SER A 81 7.59 3.44 1.49
N ILE A 82 8.02 2.23 1.85
CA ILE A 82 9.04 1.98 2.88
C ILE A 82 10.21 1.26 2.24
N GLU A 83 11.37 1.91 2.22
CA GLU A 83 12.63 1.34 1.78
C GLU A 83 13.29 0.59 2.95
N LEU A 84 13.55 -0.73 2.79
CA LEU A 84 14.18 -1.64 3.76
C LEU A 84 15.37 -2.33 3.07
N GLY A 85 16.56 -1.75 3.14
CA GLY A 85 17.70 -2.23 2.36
C GLY A 85 17.38 -2.25 0.87
N ASP A 86 17.45 -3.43 0.24
CA ASP A 86 17.18 -3.61 -1.20
C ASP A 86 15.69 -3.80 -1.54
N ARG A 87 14.82 -3.81 -0.52
CA ARG A 87 13.37 -4.03 -0.71
C ARG A 87 12.59 -2.75 -0.52
N VAL A 88 11.53 -2.58 -1.30
CA VAL A 88 10.56 -1.51 -1.15
C VAL A 88 9.18 -2.12 -0.87
N LEU A 89 8.52 -1.62 0.15
CA LEU A 89 7.16 -2.00 0.53
C LEU A 89 6.23 -0.83 0.25
N ASP A 90 5.16 -1.05 -0.49
CA ASP A 90 4.11 -0.06 -0.66
C ASP A 90 2.93 -0.39 0.25
N LEU A 91 2.63 0.49 1.18
CA LEU A 91 1.50 0.40 2.08
C LEU A 91 0.38 1.33 1.64
N ARG A 92 -0.82 0.80 1.63
CA ARG A 92 -2.07 1.50 1.38
C ARG A 92 -2.99 1.39 2.57
N GLU A 93 -4.05 2.15 2.53
CA GLU A 93 -5.10 2.11 3.55
C GLU A 93 -5.59 0.68 3.80
N GLY A 94 -5.54 0.28 5.07
CA GLY A 94 -5.89 -1.07 5.55
C GLY A 94 -4.74 -2.08 5.55
N ASP A 95 -3.58 -1.75 4.99
CA ASP A 95 -2.41 -2.64 4.96
C ASP A 95 -1.74 -2.76 6.34
N LEU A 96 -1.29 -3.97 6.65
CA LEU A 96 -0.47 -4.26 7.83
C LEU A 96 0.97 -4.53 7.42
N ALA A 97 1.91 -4.06 8.23
CA ALA A 97 3.33 -4.37 8.09
C ALA A 97 3.97 -4.65 9.45
N LEU A 98 4.94 -5.56 9.46
CA LEU A 98 5.84 -5.77 10.57
C LEU A 98 7.20 -5.19 10.22
N LEU A 99 7.68 -4.23 11.00
CA LEU A 99 8.94 -3.53 10.78
C LEU A 99 9.89 -3.77 11.96
N ASP A 100 11.14 -4.08 11.65
CA ASP A 100 12.18 -4.23 12.64
C ASP A 100 12.83 -2.87 12.95
N SER A 101 12.74 -2.41 14.19
CA SER A 101 13.37 -1.16 14.60
C SER A 101 14.90 -1.22 14.61
N ALA A 102 15.48 -2.42 14.66
CA ALA A 102 16.93 -2.62 14.59
C ALA A 102 17.50 -2.42 13.17
N GLN A 103 16.65 -2.38 12.15
CA GLN A 103 17.05 -2.12 10.78
C GLN A 103 16.90 -0.64 10.41
N GLY A 104 17.79 -0.16 9.55
CA GLY A 104 17.62 1.13 8.89
C GLY A 104 16.44 1.08 7.94
N MET A 105 15.62 2.14 7.94
CA MET A 105 14.48 2.24 7.04
C MET A 105 14.23 3.69 6.62
N LYS A 106 13.60 3.86 5.45
CA LYS A 106 13.15 5.17 4.99
C LYS A 106 11.70 5.06 4.50
N MET A 107 10.83 5.83 5.14
CA MET A 107 9.42 5.93 4.81
C MET A 107 9.19 7.17 3.96
N ILE A 108 8.50 7.01 2.84
CA ILE A 108 8.22 8.05 1.85
C ILE A 108 6.70 8.12 1.66
N PRO A 109 6.01 8.96 2.43
CA PRO A 109 4.57 9.16 2.29
C PRO A 109 4.22 9.90 1.00
N ARG A 110 3.04 9.61 0.45
CA ARG A 110 2.46 10.34 -0.69
C ARG A 110 1.40 11.32 -0.19
N GLY A 111 1.84 12.43 0.39
CA GLY A 111 0.97 13.45 0.96
C GLY A 111 0.60 13.21 2.42
N LEU A 112 -0.62 13.63 2.82
CA LEU A 112 -1.10 13.42 4.18
C LEU A 112 -1.38 11.92 4.42
N PHE A 113 -0.84 11.40 5.50
CA PHE A 113 -1.03 10.01 5.90
C PHE A 113 -1.36 9.90 7.38
N SER A 114 -1.96 8.78 7.76
CA SER A 114 -2.00 8.33 9.16
C SER A 114 -1.76 6.84 9.26
N HIS A 115 -1.02 6.45 10.28
CA HIS A 115 -0.83 5.07 10.63
C HIS A 115 -0.82 4.87 12.15
N VAL A 116 -1.09 3.65 12.58
CA VAL A 116 -0.97 3.23 13.97
C VAL A 116 0.16 2.22 14.07
N SER A 117 1.04 2.41 15.04
CA SER A 117 2.16 1.53 15.32
C SER A 117 1.99 0.91 16.71
N ILE A 118 1.86 -0.41 16.76
CA ILE A 118 1.86 -1.19 18.01
C ILE A 118 3.30 -1.66 18.22
N HIS A 119 3.85 -1.32 19.39
CA HIS A 119 5.23 -1.64 19.73
C HIS A 119 5.30 -3.01 20.41
N LEU A 120 5.90 -3.98 19.76
CA LEU A 120 6.12 -5.32 20.28
C LEU A 120 7.56 -5.46 20.76
N PRO A 121 7.82 -6.06 21.92
CA PRO A 121 9.18 -6.33 22.37
C PRO A 121 9.92 -7.21 21.36
N GLY A 122 11.09 -6.78 20.90
CA GLY A 122 11.89 -7.49 19.90
C GLY A 122 12.22 -8.93 20.31
N GLU A 123 12.40 -9.17 21.60
CA GLU A 123 12.63 -10.53 22.11
C GLU A 123 11.51 -11.52 21.80
N ARG A 124 10.27 -11.04 21.68
CA ARG A 124 9.12 -11.90 21.37
C ARG A 124 9.05 -12.30 19.90
N VAL A 125 9.75 -11.58 19.04
CA VAL A 125 9.80 -11.80 17.58
C VAL A 125 11.20 -12.09 17.06
N LYS A 126 12.19 -12.25 17.95
CA LYS A 126 13.60 -12.51 17.59
C LYS A 126 13.85 -13.80 16.80
N HIS A 127 12.88 -14.71 16.79
CA HIS A 127 12.94 -15.96 16.03
C HIS A 127 12.54 -15.78 14.57
N LEU A 128 12.01 -14.58 14.19
CA LEU A 128 11.65 -14.28 12.82
C LEU A 128 12.89 -13.93 12.00
N GLU A 129 12.96 -14.50 10.81
CA GLU A 129 14.03 -14.20 9.84
C GLU A 129 13.83 -12.79 9.25
N PRO A 130 14.91 -12.09 8.85
CA PRO A 130 14.81 -10.75 8.23
C PRO A 130 13.88 -10.69 7.01
N SER A 131 13.73 -11.79 6.27
CA SER A 131 12.84 -11.92 5.12
C SER A 131 11.35 -11.88 5.50
N GLN A 132 11.03 -12.19 6.74
CA GLN A 132 9.68 -12.26 7.28
C GLN A 132 9.14 -10.90 7.75
N PHE A 133 10.02 -9.90 7.88
CA PHE A 133 9.61 -8.51 8.11
C PHE A 133 9.17 -7.88 6.79
N GLY A 134 8.11 -7.11 6.87
CA GLY A 134 7.53 -6.45 5.71
C GLY A 134 6.01 -6.42 5.76
N LYS A 135 5.39 -6.35 4.60
CA LYS A 135 3.94 -6.34 4.49
C LYS A 135 3.36 -7.72 4.84
N LEU A 136 2.33 -7.72 5.69
CA LEU A 136 1.68 -8.93 6.18
C LEU A 136 0.47 -9.28 5.32
N SER A 137 0.31 -10.57 5.05
CA SER A 137 -0.92 -11.07 4.44
C SER A 137 -2.02 -11.16 5.48
N THR A 138 -3.15 -10.51 5.23
CA THR A 138 -4.36 -10.63 6.06
C THR A 138 -5.33 -11.69 5.55
N THR A 139 -4.91 -12.54 4.62
CA THR A 139 -5.69 -13.68 4.13
C THR A 139 -5.60 -14.86 5.11
N GLY A 140 -6.63 -15.71 5.15
CA GLY A 140 -6.70 -16.79 6.13
C GLY A 140 -7.18 -16.35 7.52
N ALA A 141 -7.52 -17.32 8.38
CA ALA A 141 -8.15 -17.07 9.68
C ALA A 141 -7.24 -16.23 10.62
N CYS A 142 -5.96 -16.59 10.74
CA CYS A 142 -5.02 -15.87 11.60
C CYS A 142 -4.77 -14.44 11.11
N GLY A 143 -4.66 -14.22 9.79
CA GLY A 143 -4.50 -12.89 9.21
C GLY A 143 -5.73 -12.02 9.41
N GLN A 144 -6.93 -12.57 9.27
CA GLN A 144 -8.19 -11.86 9.53
C GLN A 144 -8.35 -11.49 11.00
N LEU A 145 -8.03 -12.41 11.92
CA LEU A 145 -8.05 -12.13 13.36
C LEU A 145 -7.03 -11.06 13.74
N LEU A 146 -5.79 -11.18 13.26
CA LEU A 146 -4.75 -10.18 13.47
C LEU A 146 -5.21 -8.80 12.99
N GLY A 147 -5.70 -8.71 11.75
CA GLY A 147 -6.21 -7.47 11.18
C GLY A 147 -7.39 -6.89 11.95
N THR A 148 -8.26 -7.73 12.49
CA THR A 148 -9.41 -7.29 13.30
C THR A 148 -8.94 -6.70 14.63
N ILE A 149 -8.06 -7.39 15.35
CA ILE A 149 -7.51 -6.89 16.63
C ILE A 149 -6.77 -5.57 16.40
N VAL A 150 -5.91 -5.50 15.40
CA VAL A 150 -5.13 -4.28 15.10
C VAL A 150 -6.04 -3.10 14.74
N ARG A 151 -7.11 -3.32 13.98
CA ARG A 151 -8.09 -2.26 13.69
C ARG A 151 -8.83 -1.77 14.93
N GLN A 152 -9.24 -2.67 15.85
CA GLN A 152 -9.87 -2.28 17.11
C GLN A 152 -8.92 -1.49 18.01
N VAL A 153 -7.65 -1.91 18.08
CA VAL A 153 -6.60 -1.14 18.77
C VAL A 153 -6.45 0.24 18.15
N ALA A 154 -6.40 0.31 16.82
CA ALA A 154 -6.25 1.55 16.08
C ALA A 154 -7.45 2.51 16.22
N ALA A 155 -8.64 1.96 16.39
CA ALA A 155 -9.86 2.73 16.66
C ALA A 155 -9.95 3.22 18.12
N GLY A 156 -9.08 2.71 19.03
CA GLY A 156 -9.15 2.99 20.45
C GLY A 156 -10.29 2.28 21.20
N GLU A 157 -10.97 1.34 20.52
CA GLU A 157 -12.12 0.64 21.08
C GLU A 157 -11.78 -0.24 22.27
N LEU A 158 -10.53 -0.73 22.35
CA LEU A 158 -10.06 -1.56 23.42
C LEU A 158 -9.52 -0.77 24.62
N GLU A 159 -9.22 0.52 24.48
CA GLU A 159 -8.61 1.33 25.54
C GLU A 159 -9.49 1.40 26.80
N GLN A 160 -10.81 1.49 26.64
CA GLN A 160 -11.76 1.57 27.77
C GLN A 160 -11.90 0.28 28.58
N TRP A 161 -11.49 -0.86 28.01
CA TRP A 161 -11.58 -2.18 28.65
C TRP A 161 -10.23 -2.67 29.13
N ALA A 162 -9.13 -2.01 28.76
CA ALA A 162 -7.77 -2.46 29.04
C ALA A 162 -7.45 -2.36 30.54
N ARG A 163 -6.99 -3.48 31.09
CA ARG A 163 -6.43 -3.56 32.45
C ARG A 163 -4.91 -3.67 32.35
N PRO A 164 -4.15 -3.25 33.37
CA PRO A 164 -2.68 -3.41 33.35
C PRO A 164 -2.23 -4.85 33.11
N GLU A 165 -3.00 -5.83 33.58
CA GLU A 165 -2.73 -7.27 33.48
C GLU A 165 -2.94 -7.81 32.06
N ASP A 166 -3.79 -7.16 31.26
CA ASP A 166 -4.14 -7.63 29.91
C ASP A 166 -2.99 -7.45 28.91
N GLY A 167 -1.99 -6.61 29.23
CA GLY A 167 -0.92 -6.25 28.31
C GLY A 167 -0.08 -7.43 27.83
N ASP A 168 0.28 -8.34 28.73
CA ASP A 168 1.06 -9.54 28.37
C ASP A 168 0.22 -10.53 27.55
N GLY A 169 -1.07 -10.65 27.87
CA GLY A 169 -2.02 -11.49 27.13
C GLY A 169 -2.21 -11.00 25.69
N LEU A 170 -2.42 -9.70 25.50
CA LEU A 170 -2.55 -9.09 24.20
C LEU A 170 -1.28 -9.25 23.35
N GLN A 171 -0.11 -8.97 23.91
CA GLN A 171 1.17 -9.17 23.22
C GLN A 171 1.35 -10.62 22.78
N THR A 172 1.04 -11.58 23.68
CA THR A 172 1.13 -13.01 23.38
C THR A 172 0.18 -13.40 22.23
N ALA A 173 -1.05 -12.91 22.26
CA ALA A 173 -2.02 -13.16 21.20
C ALA A 173 -1.58 -12.56 19.84
N LEU A 174 -1.12 -11.32 19.83
CA LEU A 174 -0.61 -10.66 18.63
C LEU A 174 0.60 -11.40 18.06
N VAL A 175 1.57 -11.78 18.90
CA VAL A 175 2.76 -12.51 18.46
C VAL A 175 2.40 -13.90 17.93
N GLY A 176 1.50 -14.64 18.60
CA GLY A 176 1.05 -15.94 18.13
C GLY A 176 0.34 -15.88 16.77
N LEU A 177 -0.50 -14.87 16.56
CA LEU A 177 -1.14 -14.63 15.26
C LEU A 177 -0.12 -14.20 14.20
N LEU A 178 0.83 -13.33 14.55
CA LEU A 178 1.93 -12.92 13.66
C LEU A 178 2.76 -14.11 13.20
N GLN A 179 3.18 -15.00 14.13
CA GLN A 179 3.92 -16.21 13.80
C GLN A 179 3.17 -17.04 12.76
N SER A 180 1.87 -17.29 13.00
CA SER A 180 1.06 -18.05 12.07
C SER A 180 0.92 -17.39 10.69
N VAL A 181 0.85 -16.05 10.64
CA VAL A 181 0.77 -15.29 9.38
C VAL A 181 2.08 -15.35 8.60
N VAL A 182 3.20 -15.33 9.31
CA VAL A 182 4.55 -15.27 8.73
C VAL A 182 5.07 -16.67 8.35
N GLU A 183 4.84 -17.69 9.20
CA GLU A 183 5.28 -19.09 8.96
C GLU A 183 4.41 -19.80 7.93
N TYR A 184 3.14 -19.46 7.91
CA TYR A 184 2.17 -20.04 6.97
C TYR A 184 1.56 -18.93 6.10
N PRO A 185 2.37 -18.23 5.28
CA PRO A 185 1.84 -17.32 4.29
C PRO A 185 0.82 -18.11 3.48
N SER A 186 -0.41 -17.63 3.41
CA SER A 186 -1.57 -18.34 2.86
C SER A 186 -1.15 -19.16 1.66
N ARG A 187 -1.49 -20.46 1.65
CA ARG A 187 -1.20 -21.40 0.54
C ARG A 187 -1.82 -21.01 -0.81
N ASP A 188 -2.57 -19.93 -0.85
CA ASP A 188 -2.90 -19.17 -2.07
C ASP A 188 -1.65 -18.44 -2.61
N GLY A 189 -0.52 -19.09 -2.48
CA GLY A 189 0.82 -19.01 -3.06
C GLY A 189 1.21 -17.79 -3.88
N SER A 190 0.74 -16.61 -3.51
CA SER A 190 1.23 -15.38 -4.09
C SER A 190 1.93 -14.59 -2.98
N PRO A 191 3.20 -14.20 -3.14
CA PRO A 191 3.75 -13.08 -2.42
C PRO A 191 2.73 -11.97 -2.64
N GLY A 192 2.19 -11.37 -1.57
CA GLY A 192 1.01 -10.50 -1.55
C GLY A 192 0.81 -9.67 -2.82
N LEU A 193 0.27 -10.30 -3.84
CA LEU A 193 0.09 -9.67 -5.13
C LEU A 193 -0.98 -8.60 -4.96
N HIS A 194 -0.52 -7.38 -4.97
CA HIS A 194 -1.40 -6.25 -4.77
C HIS A 194 -2.07 -5.88 -6.10
N LEU A 195 -3.34 -5.49 -6.02
CA LEU A 195 -4.08 -5.01 -7.18
C LEU A 195 -3.28 -3.98 -8.00
N HIS A 196 -2.48 -3.15 -7.32
CA HIS A 196 -1.61 -2.18 -7.99
C HIS A 196 -0.49 -2.82 -8.83
N GLU A 197 0.14 -3.88 -8.36
CA GLU A 197 1.18 -4.59 -9.13
C GLU A 197 0.56 -5.17 -10.40
N VAL A 198 -0.62 -5.79 -10.26
CA VAL A 198 -1.39 -6.28 -11.39
C VAL A 198 -1.79 -5.14 -12.32
N GLN A 199 -2.26 -4.02 -11.78
CA GLN A 199 -2.61 -2.83 -12.56
C GLN A 199 -1.39 -2.24 -13.25
N SER A 200 -0.24 -2.17 -12.60
CA SER A 200 1.02 -1.70 -13.20
C SER A 200 1.47 -2.61 -14.34
N LEU A 201 1.39 -3.93 -14.15
CA LEU A 201 1.69 -4.89 -15.20
C LEU A 201 0.72 -4.76 -16.39
N ILE A 202 -0.58 -4.60 -16.12
CA ILE A 202 -1.58 -4.31 -17.16
C ILE A 202 -1.21 -3.04 -17.93
N GLN A 203 -0.86 -1.95 -17.24
CA GLN A 203 -0.48 -0.68 -17.87
C GLN A 203 0.72 -0.83 -18.80
N GLN A 204 1.71 -1.64 -18.44
CA GLN A 204 2.90 -1.92 -19.26
C GLN A 204 2.59 -2.78 -20.49
N ARG A 205 1.47 -3.51 -20.50
CA ARG A 205 1.11 -4.49 -21.53
C ARG A 205 -0.17 -4.14 -22.30
N LEU A 206 -0.74 -2.93 -22.13
CA LEU A 206 -2.03 -2.55 -22.71
C LEU A 206 -2.07 -2.64 -24.23
N ASP A 207 -0.95 -2.38 -24.89
CA ASP A 207 -0.77 -2.47 -26.35
C ASP A 207 -0.63 -3.92 -26.85
N SER A 208 -0.35 -4.87 -25.95
CA SER A 208 -0.21 -6.28 -26.35
C SER A 208 -1.57 -6.90 -26.68
N PRO A 209 -1.73 -7.48 -27.89
CA PRO A 209 -2.95 -8.22 -28.24
C PRO A 209 -3.10 -9.52 -27.43
N ARG A 210 -2.02 -10.02 -26.84
CA ARG A 210 -2.00 -11.22 -26.00
C ARG A 210 -2.42 -10.95 -24.55
N LEU A 211 -2.58 -9.69 -24.16
CA LEU A 211 -3.00 -9.35 -22.81
C LEU A 211 -4.40 -9.90 -22.52
N SER A 212 -4.46 -10.89 -21.67
CA SER A 212 -5.69 -11.54 -21.23
C SER A 212 -5.60 -11.86 -19.72
N PRO A 213 -6.72 -12.07 -19.02
CA PRO A 213 -6.69 -12.49 -17.61
C PRO A 213 -5.92 -13.79 -17.37
N VAL A 214 -5.97 -14.71 -18.33
CA VAL A 214 -5.24 -16.01 -18.22
C VAL A 214 -3.73 -15.76 -18.32
N ALA A 215 -3.28 -15.02 -19.34
CA ALA A 215 -1.86 -14.71 -19.52
C ALA A 215 -1.30 -13.89 -18.33
N LEU A 216 -2.08 -12.98 -17.77
CA LEU A 216 -1.71 -12.24 -16.57
C LEU A 216 -1.56 -13.15 -15.35
N ALA A 217 -2.51 -14.07 -15.16
CA ALA A 217 -2.48 -15.02 -14.06
C ALA A 217 -1.26 -15.94 -14.15
N GLU A 218 -0.94 -16.44 -15.34
CA GLU A 218 0.24 -17.26 -15.62
C GLU A 218 1.54 -16.49 -15.33
N GLU A 219 1.66 -15.25 -15.83
CA GLU A 219 2.84 -14.40 -15.61
C GLU A 219 3.06 -14.07 -14.13
N LEU A 220 1.98 -13.91 -13.39
CA LEU A 220 2.00 -13.58 -11.95
C LEU A 220 2.11 -14.84 -11.06
N GLY A 221 2.12 -16.04 -11.64
CA GLY A 221 2.18 -17.30 -10.89
C GLY A 221 0.96 -17.55 -9.99
N ILE A 222 -0.22 -17.01 -10.36
CA ILE A 222 -1.48 -17.16 -9.62
C ILE A 222 -2.56 -17.85 -10.45
N SER A 223 -3.60 -18.34 -9.78
CA SER A 223 -4.79 -18.83 -10.49
C SER A 223 -5.63 -17.67 -11.05
N SER A 224 -6.31 -17.89 -12.17
CA SER A 224 -7.27 -16.93 -12.71
C SER A 224 -8.34 -16.53 -11.66
N ARG A 225 -8.76 -17.47 -10.81
CA ARG A 225 -9.71 -17.21 -9.72
C ARG A 225 -9.18 -16.18 -8.72
N GLN A 226 -7.88 -16.27 -8.36
CA GLN A 226 -7.25 -15.29 -7.48
C GLN A 226 -7.19 -13.90 -8.13
N LEU A 227 -6.84 -13.84 -9.42
CA LEU A 227 -6.84 -12.60 -10.19
C LEU A 227 -8.23 -11.95 -10.22
N TYR A 228 -9.29 -12.71 -10.50
CA TYR A 228 -10.66 -12.18 -10.49
C TYR A 228 -11.08 -11.69 -9.11
N ARG A 229 -10.83 -12.45 -8.03
CA ARG A 229 -11.13 -12.04 -6.64
C ARG A 229 -10.43 -10.74 -6.25
N LEU A 230 -9.21 -10.51 -6.74
CA LEU A 230 -8.44 -9.30 -6.47
C LEU A 230 -9.16 -8.04 -7.00
N PHE A 231 -9.78 -8.13 -8.17
CA PHE A 231 -10.57 -7.02 -8.75
C PHE A 231 -11.98 -6.92 -8.12
N GLU A 232 -12.64 -8.05 -7.86
CA GLU A 232 -13.97 -8.10 -7.24
C GLU A 232 -13.99 -7.44 -5.86
N SER A 233 -12.92 -7.57 -5.08
CA SER A 233 -12.79 -6.91 -3.76
C SER A 233 -12.90 -5.39 -3.83
N ARG A 234 -12.78 -4.79 -5.03
CA ARG A 234 -12.93 -3.36 -5.29
C ARG A 234 -14.14 -3.01 -6.18
N GLY A 235 -15.05 -3.97 -6.36
CA GLY A 235 -16.26 -3.78 -7.17
C GLY A 235 -16.01 -3.68 -8.68
N ASP A 236 -14.85 -4.13 -9.17
CA ASP A 236 -14.48 -4.11 -10.59
C ASP A 236 -14.20 -5.54 -11.11
N SER A 237 -13.88 -5.69 -12.38
CA SER A 237 -13.35 -6.94 -12.94
C SER A 237 -12.10 -6.65 -13.77
N VAL A 238 -11.19 -7.61 -13.81
CA VAL A 238 -9.94 -7.49 -14.57
C VAL A 238 -10.20 -7.18 -16.05
N CYS A 239 -11.19 -7.82 -16.66
CA CYS A 239 -11.57 -7.56 -18.07
C CYS A 239 -12.09 -6.13 -18.26
N ARG A 240 -12.93 -5.65 -17.34
CA ARG A 240 -13.48 -4.29 -17.39
C ARG A 240 -12.39 -3.25 -17.19
N TYR A 241 -11.47 -3.52 -16.26
CA TYR A 241 -10.30 -2.67 -16.04
C TYR A 241 -9.44 -2.56 -17.30
N ILE A 242 -9.00 -3.67 -17.88
CA ILE A 242 -8.20 -3.68 -19.13
C ILE A 242 -8.91 -2.91 -20.24
N LEU A 243 -10.20 -3.18 -20.44
CA LEU A 243 -10.98 -2.51 -21.48
C LEU A 243 -11.04 -0.99 -21.29
N ARG A 244 -11.29 -0.54 -20.05
CA ARG A 244 -11.35 0.88 -19.70
C ARG A 244 -10.01 1.58 -19.95
N GLU A 245 -8.91 0.97 -19.53
CA GLU A 245 -7.57 1.53 -19.70
C GLU A 245 -7.16 1.60 -21.18
N ARG A 246 -7.46 0.57 -21.98
CA ARG A 246 -7.26 0.60 -23.44
C ARG A 246 -8.03 1.74 -24.11
N LEU A 247 -9.29 1.92 -23.72
CA LEU A 247 -10.12 3.00 -24.24
C LEU A 247 -9.58 4.38 -23.85
N LEU A 248 -9.08 4.56 -22.62
CA LEU A 248 -8.44 5.80 -22.16
C LEU A 248 -7.21 6.13 -23.00
N LYS A 249 -6.33 5.17 -23.23
CA LYS A 249 -5.15 5.35 -24.08
C LYS A 249 -5.53 5.70 -25.52
N ALA A 250 -6.52 4.99 -26.08
CA ALA A 250 -7.02 5.30 -27.42
C ALA A 250 -7.63 6.72 -27.49
N ALA A 251 -8.35 7.17 -26.47
CA ALA A 251 -8.89 8.52 -26.40
C ALA A 251 -7.78 9.59 -26.36
N LEU A 252 -6.69 9.35 -25.64
CA LEU A 252 -5.52 10.22 -25.63
C LEU A 252 -4.87 10.30 -27.01
N ASP A 253 -4.66 9.16 -27.69
CA ASP A 253 -4.09 9.11 -29.03
C ASP A 253 -4.99 9.82 -30.07
N LEU A 254 -6.31 9.70 -29.94
CA LEU A 254 -7.26 10.38 -30.81
C LEU A 254 -7.17 11.92 -30.78
N ARG A 255 -6.78 12.46 -29.61
CA ARG A 255 -6.59 13.91 -29.40
C ARG A 255 -5.16 14.38 -29.60
N ASN A 256 -4.22 13.47 -29.77
CA ASN A 256 -2.81 13.83 -29.93
C ASN A 256 -2.51 14.20 -31.42
N PRO A 257 -2.07 15.44 -31.70
CA PRO A 257 -1.72 15.85 -33.05
C PRO A 257 -0.68 14.96 -33.74
N ALA A 258 0.23 14.34 -32.96
CA ALA A 258 1.24 13.43 -33.49
C ALA A 258 0.64 12.19 -34.16
N TYR A 259 -0.61 11.83 -33.81
CA TYR A 259 -1.33 10.68 -34.40
C TYR A 259 -2.49 11.08 -35.30
N SER A 260 -2.55 12.34 -35.73
CA SER A 260 -3.60 12.84 -36.65
C SER A 260 -3.63 12.10 -37.98
N HIS A 261 -2.48 11.64 -38.44
CA HIS A 261 -2.32 10.86 -39.69
C HIS A 261 -2.81 9.40 -39.60
N ARG A 262 -3.00 8.87 -38.36
CA ARG A 262 -3.47 7.50 -38.19
C ARG A 262 -4.98 7.39 -38.28
N SER A 263 -5.46 6.32 -38.92
CA SER A 263 -6.87 6.00 -38.95
C SER A 263 -7.44 5.62 -37.59
N ILE A 264 -8.75 5.71 -37.41
CA ILE A 264 -9.46 5.25 -36.20
C ILE A 264 -9.19 3.76 -35.94
N THR A 265 -9.15 2.96 -37.01
CA THR A 265 -8.88 1.52 -36.94
C THR A 265 -7.47 1.24 -36.45
N GLU A 266 -6.46 1.96 -36.97
CA GLU A 266 -5.06 1.80 -36.49
C GLU A 266 -4.88 2.15 -35.05
N ILE A 267 -5.56 3.20 -34.57
CA ILE A 267 -5.53 3.54 -33.13
C ILE A 267 -6.20 2.45 -32.30
N GLY A 268 -7.36 1.94 -32.72
CA GLY A 268 -8.01 0.83 -32.05
C GLY A 268 -7.12 -0.43 -31.97
N SER A 269 -6.53 -0.81 -33.10
CA SER A 269 -5.63 -1.98 -33.18
C SER A 269 -4.39 -1.82 -32.35
N ARG A 270 -3.79 -0.64 -32.27
CA ARG A 270 -2.66 -0.33 -31.40
C ARG A 270 -2.94 -0.64 -29.92
N TRP A 271 -4.16 -0.39 -29.48
CA TRP A 271 -4.58 -0.63 -28.12
C TRP A 271 -5.32 -1.97 -27.94
N GLY A 272 -5.02 -2.94 -28.80
CA GLY A 272 -5.44 -4.34 -28.65
C GLY A 272 -6.91 -4.61 -28.98
N PHE A 273 -7.57 -3.75 -29.78
CA PHE A 273 -8.88 -4.06 -30.33
C PHE A 273 -8.70 -4.77 -31.67
N ALA A 274 -9.12 -6.03 -31.71
CA ALA A 274 -9.05 -6.83 -32.94
C ALA A 274 -10.08 -6.40 -34.03
N ASP A 275 -11.18 -5.77 -33.60
CA ASP A 275 -12.30 -5.37 -34.45
C ASP A 275 -12.63 -3.88 -34.25
N SER A 276 -12.63 -3.14 -35.34
CA SER A 276 -12.93 -1.69 -35.37
C SER A 276 -14.38 -1.37 -35.01
N ALA A 277 -15.32 -2.26 -35.33
CA ALA A 277 -16.73 -2.08 -34.98
C ALA A 277 -16.92 -2.25 -33.47
N HIS A 278 -16.27 -3.26 -32.87
CA HIS A 278 -16.26 -3.44 -31.42
C HIS A 278 -15.61 -2.25 -30.72
N PHE A 279 -14.47 -1.77 -31.21
CA PHE A 279 -13.83 -0.55 -30.70
C PHE A 279 -14.78 0.64 -30.68
N SER A 280 -15.37 0.95 -31.87
CA SER A 280 -16.24 2.11 -32.05
C SER A 280 -17.48 2.05 -31.14
N LYS A 281 -18.10 0.86 -31.01
CA LYS A 281 -19.28 0.62 -30.15
C LYS A 281 -18.94 0.83 -28.70
N THR A 282 -17.82 0.25 -28.23
CA THR A 282 -17.39 0.31 -26.83
C THR A 282 -16.94 1.71 -26.47
N PHE A 283 -16.23 2.39 -27.38
CA PHE A 283 -15.82 3.78 -27.21
C PHE A 283 -17.04 4.71 -27.08
N LYS A 284 -18.03 4.58 -27.98
CA LYS A 284 -19.27 5.35 -27.89
C LYS A 284 -20.03 5.10 -26.60
N LYS A 285 -20.04 3.86 -26.09
CA LYS A 285 -20.65 3.52 -24.80
C LYS A 285 -20.00 4.25 -23.62
N GLN A 286 -18.66 4.43 -23.69
CA GLN A 286 -17.87 5.06 -22.62
C GLN A 286 -17.93 6.59 -22.66
N TRP A 287 -17.89 7.21 -23.84
CA TRP A 287 -17.80 8.68 -24.00
C TRP A 287 -19.04 9.33 -24.62
N GLY A 288 -20.07 8.57 -24.95
CA GLY A 288 -21.29 9.09 -25.52
C GLY A 288 -21.20 9.44 -27.02
N VAL A 289 -19.98 9.58 -27.56
CA VAL A 289 -19.71 9.96 -28.98
C VAL A 289 -18.81 8.95 -29.68
N THR A 290 -18.84 8.90 -31.00
CA THR A 290 -17.97 7.99 -31.76
C THR A 290 -16.51 8.45 -31.70
N PRO A 291 -15.52 7.55 -31.90
CA PRO A 291 -14.10 7.92 -31.98
C PRO A 291 -13.82 9.03 -32.97
N ARG A 292 -14.51 9.00 -34.12
CA ARG A 292 -14.38 10.02 -35.17
C ARG A 292 -14.88 11.40 -34.73
N THR A 293 -16.04 11.44 -34.07
CA THR A 293 -16.59 12.68 -33.50
C THR A 293 -15.70 13.20 -32.37
N TYR A 294 -15.21 12.30 -31.51
CA TYR A 294 -14.33 12.65 -30.39
C TYR A 294 -13.01 13.28 -30.88
N ARG A 295 -12.41 12.74 -31.96
CA ARG A 295 -11.23 13.33 -32.61
C ARG A 295 -11.53 14.73 -33.14
N ALA A 296 -12.66 14.91 -33.85
CA ALA A 296 -13.03 16.19 -34.41
C ALA A 296 -13.31 17.30 -33.39
N GLN A 297 -13.68 16.94 -32.17
CA GLN A 297 -13.90 17.89 -31.04
C GLN A 297 -12.61 18.31 -30.32
N GLY A 298 -11.51 17.66 -30.60
CA GLY A 298 -10.21 17.91 -29.96
C GLY A 298 -9.21 18.69 -30.82
N ASN A 299 -9.59 19.03 -32.05
CA ASN A 299 -8.80 19.87 -32.97
C ASN A 299 -9.35 21.29 -33.00
#